data_ad90efb47d6e962a1335f38a71665237
#
_entry.id   ad90efb47d6e962a1335f38a71665237
#
_cell.length_a   1.000
_cell.length_b   1.000
_cell.length_c   1.000
_cell.angle_alpha   90.00
_cell.angle_beta   90.00
_cell.angle_gamma   90.00
#
_symmetry.space_group_name_H-M   'P 1'
#
loop_
_entity.id
_entity.type
_entity.pdbx_description
1 polymer ?
#
loop_
_entity_poly.entity_id
_entity_poly.type
_entity_poly.pdbx_seq_one_letter_code
_entity_poly.pdbx_strand_id
1 'polypeptide(L)'
;MNITIVGTGYVGLVTGTTLAELGNSVYCVDIDEKKVEGLKNGIVPIYEPNLEEMFLRNIQSERLFFTTNLKEALDKSEVIYLALPTPPGEDGSADLSYVLQVANNIGELMTEYKVIVNKSTVPVGTADKVRETISAKTNIPFDVVSNPEFLREGFAVEDSMNPSRVVVGASSQRAKDIMSKIYQPFTNIGIPIIFMDEKSSELTKYAANSFLAVKITFMNEIANYCEKVGADVDKVRLGMGSDDRIGHRFLFPGIGYGGSCFPKDVKALIKSGKQEEFNFQILEATENVNTTQKVILVSEIEKYFGGSIEGKKIAMWGLAFKANTDDIREASSLDNIALLLEKGAEVIAYDSVAENNVQKLLGDKIQYAKGMYDALEDVDALFIATEWPEFKNPNFELMAKKMKNKVIFDGRNMYPLEIPEQNGFHYKSIGRKTITK
;
A
#
# COMPACT_ATOMS: atom_id res chain seq x y z
N MET A 1 27.35 -9.63 1.24
CA MET A 1 27.00 -10.94 0.64
C MET A 1 26.52 -10.73 -0.78
N ASN A 2 26.50 -11.77 -1.60
CA ASN A 2 25.88 -11.72 -2.93
C ASN A 2 24.43 -12.21 -2.84
N ILE A 3 23.49 -11.41 -3.30
CA ILE A 3 22.06 -11.65 -3.16
C ILE A 3 21.40 -11.47 -4.54
N THR A 4 20.49 -12.35 -4.91
CA THR A 4 19.62 -12.17 -6.09
C THR A 4 18.22 -11.80 -5.65
N ILE A 5 17.62 -10.81 -6.32
CA ILE A 5 16.21 -10.45 -6.19
C ILE A 5 15.53 -10.81 -7.50
N VAL A 6 14.57 -11.71 -7.48
CA VAL A 6 13.76 -12.06 -8.65
C VAL A 6 12.43 -11.32 -8.62
N GLY A 7 12.22 -10.48 -9.62
CA GLY A 7 11.14 -9.51 -9.70
C GLY A 7 11.58 -8.11 -9.26
N THR A 8 11.42 -7.12 -10.15
CA THR A 8 11.73 -5.72 -9.89
C THR A 8 10.45 -4.86 -9.85
N GLY A 9 9.38 -5.42 -9.29
CA GLY A 9 8.21 -4.66 -8.86
C GLY A 9 8.54 -3.76 -7.67
N TYR A 10 7.51 -3.15 -7.07
CA TYR A 10 7.70 -2.22 -5.96
C TYR A 10 8.52 -2.85 -4.81
N VAL A 11 8.09 -4.00 -4.30
CA VAL A 11 8.78 -4.70 -3.19
C VAL A 11 10.19 -5.12 -3.57
N GLY A 12 10.37 -5.70 -4.76
CA GLY A 12 11.67 -6.19 -5.21
C GLY A 12 12.68 -5.07 -5.42
N LEU A 13 12.27 -3.95 -6.02
CA LEU A 13 13.16 -2.83 -6.28
C LEU A 13 13.57 -2.12 -4.98
N VAL A 14 12.62 -1.88 -4.07
CA VAL A 14 12.92 -1.31 -2.74
C VAL A 14 13.83 -2.26 -1.96
N THR A 15 13.49 -3.56 -1.88
CA THR A 15 14.30 -4.56 -1.16
C THR A 15 15.71 -4.65 -1.74
N GLY A 16 15.86 -4.74 -3.06
CA GLY A 16 17.16 -4.83 -3.72
C GLY A 16 18.03 -3.60 -3.45
N THR A 17 17.45 -2.41 -3.58
CA THR A 17 18.15 -1.14 -3.34
C THR A 17 18.58 -1.01 -1.88
N THR A 18 17.70 -1.34 -0.91
CA THR A 18 18.01 -1.23 0.51
C THR A 18 19.02 -2.28 0.97
N LEU A 19 18.96 -3.51 0.45
CA LEU A 19 19.99 -4.54 0.74
C LEU A 19 21.36 -4.16 0.14
N ALA A 20 21.39 -3.50 -1.02
CA ALA A 20 22.63 -2.95 -1.58
C ALA A 20 23.19 -1.82 -0.70
N GLU A 21 22.32 -0.94 -0.16
CA GLU A 21 22.70 0.12 0.77
C GLU A 21 23.30 -0.43 2.08
N LEU A 22 22.82 -1.59 2.52
CA LEU A 22 23.40 -2.32 3.67
C LEU A 22 24.74 -3.00 3.37
N GLY A 23 25.32 -2.79 2.17
CA GLY A 23 26.65 -3.26 1.80
C GLY A 23 26.69 -4.64 1.11
N ASN A 24 25.56 -5.12 0.60
CA ASN A 24 25.51 -6.35 -0.19
C ASN A 24 25.72 -6.06 -1.67
N SER A 25 26.20 -7.04 -2.45
CA SER A 25 26.15 -7.02 -3.92
C SER A 25 24.84 -7.67 -4.36
N VAL A 26 23.94 -6.89 -4.97
CA VAL A 26 22.57 -7.32 -5.27
C VAL A 26 22.35 -7.40 -6.77
N TYR A 27 21.90 -8.55 -7.24
CA TYR A 27 21.57 -8.83 -8.64
C TYR A 27 20.05 -8.92 -8.79
N CYS A 28 19.45 -7.87 -9.36
CA CYS A 28 18.02 -7.82 -9.62
C CYS A 28 17.68 -8.43 -10.98
N VAL A 29 16.79 -9.39 -11.01
CA VAL A 29 16.36 -10.12 -12.20
C VAL A 29 14.91 -9.79 -12.53
N ASP A 30 14.64 -9.40 -13.78
CA ASP A 30 13.27 -9.25 -14.29
C ASP A 30 13.21 -9.79 -15.74
N ILE A 31 12.06 -10.28 -16.16
CA ILE A 31 11.85 -10.80 -17.51
C ILE A 31 11.63 -9.68 -18.55
N ASP A 32 11.28 -8.47 -18.12
CA ASP A 32 11.04 -7.32 -18.99
C ASP A 32 12.37 -6.65 -19.37
N GLU A 33 12.82 -6.90 -20.59
CA GLU A 33 14.07 -6.35 -21.12
C GLU A 33 14.09 -4.82 -21.12
N LYS A 34 12.96 -4.16 -21.45
CA LYS A 34 12.87 -2.69 -21.47
C LYS A 34 13.03 -2.09 -20.09
N LYS A 35 12.38 -2.74 -19.11
CA LYS A 35 12.47 -2.34 -17.72
C LYS A 35 13.89 -2.52 -17.18
N VAL A 36 14.52 -3.67 -17.46
CA VAL A 36 15.91 -3.94 -17.07
C VAL A 36 16.87 -2.94 -17.69
N GLU A 37 16.69 -2.60 -18.98
CA GLU A 37 17.51 -1.58 -19.62
C GLU A 37 17.31 -0.19 -19.03
N GLY A 38 16.06 0.19 -18.72
CA GLY A 38 15.75 1.43 -18.00
C GLY A 38 16.44 1.49 -16.64
N LEU A 39 16.36 0.41 -15.85
CA LEU A 39 17.01 0.30 -14.54
C LEU A 39 18.53 0.40 -14.63
N LYS A 40 19.17 -0.21 -15.62
CA LYS A 40 20.62 -0.07 -15.87
C LYS A 40 21.01 1.38 -16.18
N ASN A 41 20.14 2.12 -16.85
CA ASN A 41 20.34 3.53 -17.17
C ASN A 41 19.90 4.49 -16.03
N GLY A 42 19.59 3.98 -14.86
CA GLY A 42 19.23 4.81 -13.70
C GLY A 42 17.77 5.26 -13.65
N ILE A 43 16.90 4.71 -14.51
CA ILE A 43 15.47 5.07 -14.54
C ILE A 43 14.71 4.20 -13.54
N VAL A 44 14.18 4.82 -12.49
CA VAL A 44 13.36 4.16 -11.47
C VAL A 44 11.88 4.20 -11.89
N PRO A 45 11.23 3.05 -12.18
CA PRO A 45 9.88 3.01 -12.74
C PRO A 45 8.75 3.14 -11.73
N ILE A 46 9.06 3.43 -10.46
CA ILE A 46 8.09 3.57 -9.37
C ILE A 46 8.29 4.89 -8.66
N TYR A 47 7.20 5.48 -8.17
CA TYR A 47 7.27 6.66 -7.31
C TYR A 47 7.39 6.23 -5.84
N GLU A 48 8.54 6.48 -5.24
CA GLU A 48 8.79 6.27 -3.81
C GLU A 48 9.80 7.32 -3.31
N PRO A 49 9.46 8.11 -2.29
CA PRO A 49 10.38 9.11 -1.75
C PRO A 49 11.74 8.53 -1.36
N ASN A 50 12.81 9.22 -1.71
CA ASN A 50 14.22 8.88 -1.42
C ASN A 50 14.76 7.60 -2.12
N LEU A 51 13.94 6.88 -2.89
CA LEU A 51 14.39 5.66 -3.56
C LEU A 51 15.39 5.96 -4.69
N GLU A 52 15.09 6.92 -5.54
CA GLU A 52 15.92 7.24 -6.72
C GLU A 52 17.35 7.62 -6.32
N GLU A 53 17.52 8.47 -5.31
CA GLU A 53 18.84 8.87 -4.82
C GLU A 53 19.64 7.67 -4.30
N MET A 54 19.02 6.82 -3.47
CA MET A 54 19.65 5.62 -2.93
C MET A 54 19.98 4.61 -4.04
N PHE A 55 19.09 4.44 -4.99
CA PHE A 55 19.23 3.58 -6.15
C PHE A 55 20.45 3.97 -7.02
N LEU A 56 20.53 5.24 -7.41
CA LEU A 56 21.64 5.76 -8.24
C LEU A 56 22.98 5.64 -7.52
N ARG A 57 23.03 5.95 -6.22
CA ARG A 57 24.24 5.81 -5.39
C ARG A 57 24.74 4.36 -5.38
N ASN A 58 23.85 3.38 -5.29
CA ASN A 58 24.22 1.96 -5.27
C ASN A 58 24.63 1.40 -6.63
N ILE A 59 24.08 1.91 -7.74
CA ILE A 59 24.61 1.62 -9.10
C ILE A 59 26.04 2.16 -9.22
N GLN A 60 26.27 3.42 -8.86
CA GLN A 60 27.61 4.05 -8.96
C GLN A 60 28.64 3.35 -8.07
N SER A 61 28.20 2.78 -6.95
CA SER A 61 29.07 2.02 -6.04
C SER A 61 29.23 0.55 -6.43
N GLU A 62 28.75 0.14 -7.60
CA GLU A 62 28.83 -1.24 -8.10
C GLU A 62 28.29 -2.28 -7.11
N ARG A 63 27.19 -1.94 -6.42
CA ARG A 63 26.51 -2.84 -5.48
C ARG A 63 25.14 -3.29 -5.97
N LEU A 64 24.56 -2.63 -6.98
CA LEU A 64 23.23 -2.93 -7.53
C LEU A 64 23.34 -3.19 -9.03
N PHE A 65 22.95 -4.38 -9.45
CA PHE A 65 23.06 -4.86 -10.82
C PHE A 65 21.72 -5.35 -11.34
N PHE A 66 21.49 -5.27 -12.67
CA PHE A 66 20.24 -5.68 -13.30
C PHE A 66 20.51 -6.61 -14.49
N THR A 67 19.71 -7.67 -14.60
CA THR A 67 19.83 -8.64 -15.68
C THR A 67 18.49 -9.31 -15.98
N THR A 68 18.32 -9.82 -17.20
CA THR A 68 17.21 -10.71 -17.55
C THR A 68 17.62 -12.20 -17.41
N ASN A 69 18.90 -12.47 -17.13
CA ASN A 69 19.46 -13.82 -17.07
C ASN A 69 19.47 -14.36 -15.63
N LEU A 70 18.45 -15.16 -15.31
CA LEU A 70 18.32 -15.79 -13.98
C LEU A 70 19.53 -16.69 -13.66
N LYS A 71 20.03 -17.48 -14.64
CA LYS A 71 21.17 -18.39 -14.41
C LYS A 71 22.42 -17.63 -13.99
N GLU A 72 22.72 -16.52 -14.67
CA GLU A 72 23.87 -15.67 -14.31
C GLU A 72 23.79 -15.15 -12.88
N ALA A 73 22.59 -14.70 -12.45
CA ALA A 73 22.37 -14.20 -11.11
C ALA A 73 22.48 -15.32 -10.04
N LEU A 74 21.95 -16.51 -10.34
CA LEU A 74 22.03 -17.68 -9.46
C LEU A 74 23.48 -18.11 -9.24
N ASP A 75 24.31 -18.12 -10.29
CA ASP A 75 25.72 -18.52 -10.18
C ASP A 75 26.58 -17.58 -9.32
N LYS A 76 26.12 -16.35 -9.14
CA LYS A 76 26.80 -15.32 -8.35
C LYS A 76 26.31 -15.25 -6.89
N SER A 77 25.16 -15.83 -6.55
CA SER A 77 24.47 -15.55 -5.29
C SER A 77 24.12 -16.81 -4.51
N GLU A 78 24.33 -16.78 -3.18
CA GLU A 78 23.90 -17.83 -2.26
C GLU A 78 22.43 -17.66 -1.83
N VAL A 79 21.91 -16.41 -1.81
CA VAL A 79 20.57 -16.09 -1.32
C VAL A 79 19.74 -15.50 -2.44
N ILE A 80 18.55 -16.06 -2.65
CA ILE A 80 17.65 -15.72 -3.75
C ILE A 80 16.30 -15.28 -3.16
N TYR A 81 15.98 -14.00 -3.28
CA TYR A 81 14.69 -13.45 -2.86
C TYR A 81 13.69 -13.52 -4.01
N LEU A 82 12.52 -14.08 -3.73
CA LEU A 82 11.38 -14.09 -4.61
C LEU A 82 10.46 -12.90 -4.26
N ALA A 83 10.55 -11.83 -5.05
CA ALA A 83 9.75 -10.61 -4.91
C ALA A 83 8.78 -10.48 -6.11
N LEU A 84 8.01 -11.54 -6.33
CA LEU A 84 7.17 -11.73 -7.50
C LEU A 84 5.72 -11.29 -7.22
N PRO A 85 4.97 -10.86 -8.26
CA PRO A 85 3.56 -10.53 -8.08
C PRO A 85 2.75 -11.75 -7.63
N THR A 86 1.81 -11.51 -6.72
CA THR A 86 0.80 -12.47 -6.26
C THR A 86 -0.58 -11.83 -6.43
N PRO A 87 -1.05 -11.66 -7.68
CA PRO A 87 -2.32 -10.99 -7.94
C PRO A 87 -3.47 -11.82 -7.37
N PRO A 88 -4.62 -11.18 -7.07
CA PRO A 88 -5.82 -11.93 -6.70
C PRO A 88 -6.32 -12.73 -7.89
N GLY A 89 -6.62 -14.00 -7.68
CA GLY A 89 -7.38 -14.83 -8.62
C GLY A 89 -8.85 -14.39 -8.69
N GLU A 90 -9.59 -14.91 -9.65
CA GLU A 90 -11.03 -14.63 -9.82
C GLU A 90 -11.86 -14.98 -8.56
N ASP A 91 -11.41 -15.97 -7.80
CA ASP A 91 -12.04 -16.43 -6.57
C ASP A 91 -11.55 -15.70 -5.30
N GLY A 92 -10.66 -14.71 -5.44
CA GLY A 92 -10.04 -13.95 -4.35
C GLY A 92 -8.84 -14.64 -3.68
N SER A 93 -8.42 -15.82 -4.13
CA SER A 93 -7.17 -16.44 -3.71
C SER A 93 -5.96 -15.70 -4.29
N ALA A 94 -4.77 -15.90 -3.71
CA ALA A 94 -3.54 -15.36 -4.30
C ALA A 94 -3.04 -16.30 -5.40
N ASP A 95 -2.78 -15.78 -6.60
CA ASP A 95 -2.16 -16.53 -7.70
C ASP A 95 -0.65 -16.70 -7.44
N LEU A 96 -0.22 -17.94 -7.25
CA LEU A 96 1.18 -18.33 -7.01
C LEU A 96 1.93 -18.74 -8.28
N SER A 97 1.31 -18.67 -9.45
CA SER A 97 1.88 -19.19 -10.72
C SER A 97 3.29 -18.63 -10.99
N TYR A 98 3.49 -17.32 -10.80
CA TYR A 98 4.79 -16.69 -10.99
C TYR A 98 5.84 -17.19 -9.99
N VAL A 99 5.46 -17.36 -8.73
CA VAL A 99 6.35 -17.85 -7.67
C VAL A 99 6.79 -19.30 -7.97
N LEU A 100 5.85 -20.17 -8.31
CA LEU A 100 6.12 -21.58 -8.58
C LEU A 100 6.87 -21.76 -9.90
N GLN A 101 6.61 -20.94 -10.91
CA GLN A 101 7.37 -20.98 -12.17
C GLN A 101 8.84 -20.61 -11.94
N VAL A 102 9.11 -19.57 -11.17
CA VAL A 102 10.49 -19.18 -10.83
C VAL A 102 11.14 -20.23 -9.94
N ALA A 103 10.43 -20.81 -8.98
CA ALA A 103 10.92 -21.92 -8.17
C ALA A 103 11.33 -23.14 -9.04
N ASN A 104 10.50 -23.50 -10.04
CA ASN A 104 10.83 -24.54 -11.01
C ASN A 104 12.14 -24.22 -11.77
N ASN A 105 12.28 -22.99 -12.28
CA ASN A 105 13.47 -22.57 -13.02
C ASN A 105 14.71 -22.58 -12.13
N ILE A 106 14.59 -22.17 -10.87
CA ILE A 106 15.70 -22.24 -9.89
C ILE A 106 16.12 -23.69 -9.70
N GLY A 107 15.17 -24.63 -9.53
CA GLY A 107 15.48 -26.06 -9.38
C GLY A 107 16.20 -26.64 -10.58
N GLU A 108 15.88 -26.22 -11.80
CA GLU A 108 16.56 -26.64 -13.04
C GLU A 108 17.95 -26.03 -13.22
N LEU A 109 18.18 -24.81 -12.73
CA LEU A 109 19.37 -24.03 -13.01
C LEU A 109 20.42 -24.04 -11.91
N MET A 110 20.03 -24.30 -10.64
CA MET A 110 20.98 -24.23 -9.52
C MET A 110 21.99 -25.37 -9.58
N THR A 111 23.24 -25.03 -9.24
CA THR A 111 24.38 -25.97 -9.26
C THR A 111 25.02 -26.17 -7.89
N GLU A 112 24.63 -25.38 -6.91
CA GLU A 112 25.15 -25.37 -5.54
C GLU A 112 24.05 -24.99 -4.56
N TYR A 113 24.34 -25.13 -3.24
CA TYR A 113 23.39 -24.77 -2.19
C TYR A 113 22.89 -23.33 -2.31
N LYS A 114 21.58 -23.14 -2.15
CA LYS A 114 20.92 -21.83 -2.13
C LYS A 114 19.95 -21.71 -0.96
N VAL A 115 19.76 -20.48 -0.49
CA VAL A 115 18.65 -20.11 0.39
C VAL A 115 17.62 -19.35 -0.46
N ILE A 116 16.43 -19.91 -0.59
CA ILE A 116 15.32 -19.35 -1.39
C ILE A 116 14.38 -18.63 -0.43
N VAL A 117 14.25 -17.32 -0.58
CA VAL A 117 13.53 -16.46 0.36
C VAL A 117 12.24 -15.94 -0.28
N ASN A 118 11.09 -16.38 0.21
CA ASN A 118 9.80 -15.78 -0.15
C ASN A 118 9.68 -14.40 0.50
N LYS A 119 9.79 -13.34 -0.31
CA LYS A 119 9.61 -11.95 0.12
C LYS A 119 8.20 -11.44 -0.15
N SER A 120 7.58 -11.92 -1.21
CA SER A 120 6.17 -11.62 -1.55
C SER A 120 5.22 -12.05 -0.44
N THR A 121 4.11 -11.33 -0.29
CA THR A 121 3.00 -11.76 0.56
C THR A 121 2.31 -12.96 -0.09
N VAL A 122 2.39 -14.11 0.55
CA VAL A 122 1.94 -15.40 0.03
C VAL A 122 1.07 -16.14 1.05
N PRO A 123 0.10 -16.96 0.63
CA PRO A 123 -0.69 -17.81 1.52
C PRO A 123 0.16 -18.76 2.36
N VAL A 124 -0.37 -19.12 3.53
CA VAL A 124 0.25 -20.10 4.43
C VAL A 124 0.46 -21.43 3.71
N GLY A 125 1.65 -22.01 3.86
CA GLY A 125 2.06 -23.23 3.18
C GLY A 125 2.72 -23.00 1.80
N THR A 126 2.95 -21.76 1.39
CA THR A 126 3.65 -21.48 0.12
C THR A 126 5.11 -21.92 0.17
N ALA A 127 5.78 -21.78 1.32
CA ALA A 127 7.16 -22.26 1.47
C ALA A 127 7.27 -23.79 1.20
N ASP A 128 6.27 -24.58 1.62
CA ASP A 128 6.22 -26.01 1.33
C ASP A 128 6.06 -26.28 -0.17
N LYS A 129 5.16 -25.55 -0.84
CA LYS A 129 4.95 -25.67 -2.31
C LYS A 129 6.21 -25.30 -3.10
N VAL A 130 6.92 -24.23 -2.69
CA VAL A 130 8.20 -23.84 -3.29
C VAL A 130 9.24 -24.93 -3.08
N ARG A 131 9.32 -25.51 -1.88
CA ARG A 131 10.25 -26.62 -1.56
C ARG A 131 9.96 -27.85 -2.42
N GLU A 132 8.71 -28.26 -2.54
CA GLU A 132 8.28 -29.38 -3.37
C GLU A 132 8.61 -29.14 -4.85
N THR A 133 8.33 -27.94 -5.36
CA THR A 133 8.61 -27.57 -6.75
C THR A 133 10.09 -27.65 -7.09
N ILE A 134 10.97 -27.12 -6.23
CA ILE A 134 12.42 -27.18 -6.43
C ILE A 134 12.93 -28.61 -6.28
N SER A 135 12.49 -29.36 -5.25
CA SER A 135 12.92 -30.75 -5.01
C SER A 135 12.56 -31.68 -6.14
N ALA A 136 11.49 -31.40 -6.90
CA ALA A 136 11.12 -32.17 -8.10
C ALA A 136 12.11 -32.00 -9.27
N LYS A 137 13.01 -31.00 -9.22
CA LYS A 137 13.94 -30.65 -10.30
C LYS A 137 15.41 -30.91 -9.96
N THR A 138 15.77 -30.96 -8.68
CA THR A 138 17.17 -31.11 -8.27
C THR A 138 17.31 -31.89 -6.98
N ASN A 139 18.47 -32.55 -6.83
CA ASN A 139 18.90 -33.17 -5.58
C ASN A 139 19.92 -32.30 -4.81
N ILE A 140 20.22 -31.11 -5.32
CA ILE A 140 21.13 -30.17 -4.66
C ILE A 140 20.45 -29.66 -3.38
N PRO A 141 21.14 -29.64 -2.23
CA PRO A 141 20.58 -29.12 -0.99
C PRO A 141 20.21 -27.63 -1.12
N PHE A 142 19.10 -27.24 -0.52
CA PHE A 142 18.64 -25.85 -0.41
C PHE A 142 17.75 -25.69 0.81
N ASP A 143 17.55 -24.45 1.22
CA ASP A 143 16.58 -24.07 2.24
C ASP A 143 15.55 -23.11 1.66
N VAL A 144 14.29 -23.21 2.11
CA VAL A 144 13.26 -22.21 1.83
C VAL A 144 12.97 -21.43 3.08
N VAL A 145 12.93 -20.11 2.95
CA VAL A 145 12.70 -19.15 4.02
C VAL A 145 11.51 -18.27 3.69
N SER A 146 10.67 -17.97 4.65
CA SER A 146 9.64 -16.93 4.57
C SER A 146 10.16 -15.67 5.26
N ASN A 147 10.29 -14.56 4.51
CA ASN A 147 10.74 -13.28 5.06
C ASN A 147 9.86 -12.15 4.52
N PRO A 148 8.62 -12.05 5.01
CA PRO A 148 7.67 -11.05 4.52
C PRO A 148 8.16 -9.63 4.78
N GLU A 149 7.73 -8.70 3.93
CA GLU A 149 7.94 -7.28 4.10
C GLU A 149 6.80 -6.66 4.94
N PHE A 150 7.07 -5.51 5.55
CA PHE A 150 6.07 -4.70 6.29
C PHE A 150 6.18 -3.23 5.87
N LEU A 151 6.40 -3.02 4.57
CA LEU A 151 6.61 -1.71 3.99
C LEU A 151 5.29 -0.97 3.81
N ARG A 152 5.35 0.35 3.96
CA ARG A 152 4.25 1.25 3.59
C ARG A 152 4.66 1.99 2.31
N GLU A 153 3.90 1.86 1.25
CA GLU A 153 4.10 2.69 0.05
C GLU A 153 4.17 4.17 0.44
N GLY A 154 5.11 4.92 -0.17
CA GLY A 154 5.40 6.30 0.20
C GLY A 154 6.30 6.48 1.43
N PHE A 155 6.64 5.40 2.13
CA PHE A 155 7.56 5.33 3.27
C PHE A 155 8.41 4.05 3.23
N ALA A 156 8.47 3.37 2.10
CA ALA A 156 9.07 2.04 2.01
C ALA A 156 10.59 2.06 2.21
N VAL A 157 11.27 3.09 1.76
CA VAL A 157 12.71 3.27 2.02
C VAL A 157 12.96 3.46 3.50
N GLU A 158 12.19 4.32 4.19
CA GLU A 158 12.30 4.53 5.63
C GLU A 158 12.01 3.25 6.42
N ASP A 159 10.90 2.56 6.09
CA ASP A 159 10.50 1.32 6.76
C ASP A 159 11.51 0.18 6.50
N SER A 160 12.19 0.17 5.34
CA SER A 160 13.23 -0.82 5.01
C SER A 160 14.54 -0.56 5.75
N MET A 161 14.90 0.72 5.93
CA MET A 161 16.16 1.11 6.58
C MET A 161 16.04 1.15 8.11
N ASN A 162 14.83 1.36 8.64
CA ASN A 162 14.54 1.43 10.07
C ASN A 162 13.33 0.55 10.44
N PRO A 163 13.36 -0.76 10.18
CA PRO A 163 12.23 -1.63 10.48
C PRO A 163 12.03 -1.79 11.99
N SER A 164 10.79 -1.89 12.45
CA SER A 164 10.50 -2.19 13.87
C SER A 164 10.98 -3.60 14.28
N ARG A 165 11.05 -4.51 13.34
CA ARG A 165 11.54 -5.88 13.48
C ARG A 165 11.74 -6.49 12.09
N VAL A 166 12.52 -7.57 12.03
CA VAL A 166 12.64 -8.47 10.88
C VAL A 166 12.01 -9.81 11.25
N VAL A 167 11.07 -10.31 10.46
CA VAL A 167 10.44 -11.63 10.67
C VAL A 167 11.05 -12.63 9.70
N VAL A 168 11.54 -13.76 10.20
CA VAL A 168 12.17 -14.81 9.40
C VAL A 168 11.61 -16.17 9.80
N GLY A 169 10.87 -16.79 8.89
CA GLY A 169 10.45 -18.19 8.99
C GLY A 169 11.50 -19.08 8.37
N ALA A 170 12.20 -19.86 9.18
CA ALA A 170 13.25 -20.77 8.71
C ALA A 170 13.39 -21.99 9.63
N SER A 171 13.41 -23.18 9.06
CA SER A 171 13.53 -24.45 9.81
C SER A 171 14.98 -24.82 10.08
N SER A 172 15.94 -24.54 9.15
CA SER A 172 17.33 -24.94 9.32
C SER A 172 18.17 -23.89 10.05
N GLN A 173 19.13 -24.34 10.86
CA GLN A 173 20.08 -23.44 11.53
C GLN A 173 20.96 -22.71 10.50
N ARG A 174 21.35 -23.39 9.41
CA ARG A 174 22.16 -22.79 8.34
C ARG A 174 21.45 -21.59 7.72
N ALA A 175 20.15 -21.73 7.38
CA ALA A 175 19.35 -20.62 6.85
C ALA A 175 19.23 -19.47 7.86
N LYS A 176 19.00 -19.77 9.16
CA LYS A 176 18.95 -18.75 10.22
C LYS A 176 20.25 -17.98 10.33
N ASP A 177 21.40 -18.66 10.27
CA ASP A 177 22.72 -18.02 10.34
C ASP A 177 22.98 -17.11 9.14
N ILE A 178 22.58 -17.53 7.93
CA ILE A 178 22.70 -16.73 6.71
C ILE A 178 21.80 -15.49 6.79
N MET A 179 20.54 -15.64 7.17
CA MET A 179 19.62 -14.53 7.33
C MET A 179 20.08 -13.56 8.44
N SER A 180 20.64 -14.07 9.52
CA SER A 180 21.24 -13.25 10.59
C SER A 180 22.38 -12.37 10.08
N LYS A 181 23.23 -12.89 9.19
CA LYS A 181 24.32 -12.11 8.57
C LYS A 181 23.78 -10.99 7.67
N ILE A 182 22.74 -11.25 6.88
CA ILE A 182 22.12 -10.24 6.00
C ILE A 182 21.57 -9.07 6.82
N TYR A 183 20.89 -9.38 7.93
CA TYR A 183 20.22 -8.39 8.78
C TYR A 183 21.07 -7.94 9.99
N GLN A 184 22.35 -8.31 10.04
CA GLN A 184 23.27 -7.90 11.10
C GLN A 184 23.36 -6.37 11.31
N PRO A 185 23.33 -5.52 10.26
CA PRO A 185 23.29 -4.08 10.45
C PRO A 185 22.12 -3.61 11.33
N PHE A 186 20.97 -4.27 11.24
CA PHE A 186 19.80 -3.95 12.07
C PHE A 186 19.95 -4.41 13.51
N THR A 187 20.45 -5.64 13.72
CA THR A 187 20.68 -6.14 15.09
C THR A 187 21.73 -5.33 15.84
N ASN A 188 22.72 -4.79 15.13
CA ASN A 188 23.75 -3.92 15.72
C ASN A 188 23.19 -2.61 16.29
N ILE A 189 22.03 -2.16 15.80
CA ILE A 189 21.33 -0.96 16.31
C ILE A 189 20.10 -1.32 17.16
N GLY A 190 19.98 -2.60 17.59
CA GLY A 190 18.93 -3.04 18.50
C GLY A 190 17.61 -3.45 17.87
N ILE A 191 17.52 -3.52 16.54
CA ILE A 191 16.31 -4.02 15.85
C ILE A 191 16.30 -5.55 15.90
N PRO A 192 15.25 -6.19 16.44
CA PRO A 192 15.22 -7.63 16.60
C PRO A 192 14.95 -8.38 15.30
N ILE A 193 15.60 -9.55 15.12
CA ILE A 193 15.17 -10.58 14.19
C ILE A 193 14.33 -11.59 14.99
N ILE A 194 13.10 -11.81 14.53
CA ILE A 194 12.17 -12.77 15.13
C ILE A 194 12.16 -14.03 14.27
N PHE A 195 12.80 -15.09 14.74
CA PHE A 195 12.79 -16.39 14.07
C PHE A 195 11.57 -17.22 14.47
N MET A 196 10.94 -17.83 13.48
CA MET A 196 9.82 -18.74 13.65
C MET A 196 9.82 -19.79 12.50
N ASP A 197 8.83 -20.67 12.46
CA ASP A 197 8.62 -21.54 11.30
C ASP A 197 8.03 -20.74 10.11
N GLU A 198 8.11 -21.32 8.92
CA GLU A 198 7.73 -20.66 7.69
C GLU A 198 6.22 -20.32 7.66
N LYS A 199 5.35 -21.22 8.10
CA LYS A 199 3.89 -21.02 8.11
C LYS A 199 3.48 -19.89 9.07
N SER A 200 4.10 -19.84 10.24
CA SER A 200 3.88 -18.74 11.21
C SER A 200 4.34 -17.39 10.65
N SER A 201 5.45 -17.37 9.91
CA SER A 201 5.96 -16.17 9.25
C SER A 201 5.02 -15.68 8.13
N GLU A 202 4.54 -16.59 7.28
CA GLU A 202 3.55 -16.30 6.24
C GLU A 202 2.25 -15.73 6.85
N LEU A 203 1.74 -16.39 7.90
CA LEU A 203 0.53 -15.92 8.58
C LEU A 203 0.72 -14.58 9.27
N THR A 204 1.92 -14.31 9.83
CA THR A 204 2.21 -13.04 10.53
C THR A 204 1.99 -11.83 9.62
N LYS A 205 2.33 -11.91 8.34
CA LYS A 205 2.10 -10.83 7.39
C LYS A 205 0.61 -10.56 7.19
N TYR A 206 -0.17 -11.58 6.91
CA TYR A 206 -1.62 -11.46 6.74
C TYR A 206 -2.32 -10.97 8.01
N ALA A 207 -1.96 -11.52 9.17
CA ALA A 207 -2.52 -11.13 10.45
C ALA A 207 -2.23 -9.65 10.77
N ALA A 208 -0.98 -9.20 10.53
CA ALA A 208 -0.61 -7.82 10.77
C ALA A 208 -1.39 -6.85 9.87
N ASN A 209 -1.45 -7.09 8.56
CA ASN A 209 -2.17 -6.23 7.62
C ASN A 209 -3.69 -6.23 7.91
N SER A 210 -4.26 -7.40 8.19
CA SER A 210 -5.67 -7.53 8.55
C SER A 210 -6.00 -6.78 9.84
N PHE A 211 -5.14 -6.85 10.87
CA PHE A 211 -5.36 -6.13 12.11
C PHE A 211 -5.30 -4.60 11.92
N LEU A 212 -4.40 -4.11 11.05
CA LEU A 212 -4.35 -2.69 10.72
C LEU A 212 -5.63 -2.23 9.98
N ALA A 213 -6.14 -3.06 9.06
CA ALA A 213 -7.42 -2.80 8.39
C ALA A 213 -8.59 -2.77 9.39
N VAL A 214 -8.62 -3.69 10.36
CA VAL A 214 -9.62 -3.70 11.46
C VAL A 214 -9.54 -2.41 12.28
N LYS A 215 -8.33 -1.93 12.62
CA LYS A 215 -8.18 -0.67 13.40
C LYS A 215 -8.78 0.53 12.66
N ILE A 216 -8.54 0.66 11.37
CA ILE A 216 -9.11 1.74 10.54
C ILE A 216 -10.63 1.61 10.48
N THR A 217 -11.13 0.41 10.20
CA THR A 217 -12.57 0.14 10.06
C THR A 217 -13.30 0.38 11.38
N PHE A 218 -12.74 -0.08 12.49
CA PHE A 218 -13.30 0.19 13.82
C PHE A 218 -13.44 1.70 14.09
N MET A 219 -12.40 2.49 13.74
CA MET A 219 -12.47 3.94 13.90
C MET A 219 -13.48 4.60 12.98
N ASN A 220 -13.70 4.04 11.78
CA ASN A 220 -14.75 4.52 10.88
C ASN A 220 -16.15 4.26 11.45
N GLU A 221 -16.40 3.10 12.04
CA GLU A 221 -17.67 2.82 12.74
C GLU A 221 -17.86 3.75 13.94
N ILE A 222 -16.83 3.95 14.76
CA ILE A 222 -16.86 4.90 15.88
C ILE A 222 -17.14 6.32 15.38
N ALA A 223 -16.54 6.75 14.26
CA ALA A 223 -16.79 8.05 13.66
C ALA A 223 -18.27 8.21 13.24
N ASN A 224 -18.83 7.21 12.57
CA ASN A 224 -20.23 7.21 12.17
C ASN A 224 -21.18 7.24 13.39
N TYR A 225 -20.81 6.57 14.47
CA TYR A 225 -21.55 6.62 15.73
C TYR A 225 -21.41 7.99 16.42
N CYS A 226 -20.24 8.60 16.42
CA CYS A 226 -20.03 9.96 16.93
C CYS A 226 -21.00 10.97 16.30
N GLU A 227 -21.22 10.90 14.98
CA GLU A 227 -22.20 11.75 14.30
C GLU A 227 -23.64 11.58 14.81
N LYS A 228 -24.01 10.36 15.19
CA LYS A 228 -25.36 10.04 15.75
C LYS A 228 -25.57 10.61 17.14
N VAL A 229 -24.53 10.60 17.97
CA VAL A 229 -24.64 10.97 19.40
C VAL A 229 -24.07 12.36 19.72
N GLY A 230 -23.54 13.07 18.69
CA GLY A 230 -22.95 14.41 18.87
C GLY A 230 -21.57 14.42 19.53
N ALA A 231 -20.84 13.29 19.48
CA ALA A 231 -19.46 13.21 19.91
C ALA A 231 -18.50 13.66 18.80
N ASP A 232 -17.21 13.86 19.18
CA ASP A 232 -16.14 14.23 18.26
C ASP A 232 -15.13 13.07 18.17
N VAL A 233 -14.99 12.47 16.99
CA VAL A 233 -14.13 11.30 16.79
C VAL A 233 -12.65 11.59 17.04
N ASP A 234 -12.17 12.82 16.81
CA ASP A 234 -10.77 13.17 17.07
C ASP A 234 -10.46 13.15 18.58
N LYS A 235 -11.43 13.60 19.41
CA LYS A 235 -11.31 13.51 20.88
C LYS A 235 -11.38 12.06 21.37
N VAL A 236 -12.27 11.25 20.79
CA VAL A 236 -12.35 9.81 21.08
C VAL A 236 -11.06 9.11 20.71
N ARG A 237 -10.53 9.40 19.51
CA ARG A 237 -9.25 8.86 19.01
C ARG A 237 -8.08 9.21 19.92
N LEU A 238 -7.98 10.46 20.36
CA LEU A 238 -6.95 10.91 21.28
C LEU A 238 -7.07 10.19 22.63
N GLY A 239 -8.27 10.12 23.18
CA GLY A 239 -8.52 9.48 24.47
C GLY A 239 -8.16 7.99 24.46
N MET A 240 -8.67 7.23 23.48
CA MET A 240 -8.36 5.79 23.39
C MET A 240 -6.91 5.51 22.96
N GLY A 241 -6.36 6.31 22.04
CA GLY A 241 -5.00 6.11 21.51
C GLY A 241 -3.90 6.43 22.51
N SER A 242 -4.19 7.17 23.59
CA SER A 242 -3.25 7.44 24.69
C SER A 242 -2.99 6.24 25.59
N ASP A 243 -3.80 5.18 25.50
CA ASP A 243 -3.52 3.91 26.15
C ASP A 243 -2.45 3.14 25.35
N ASP A 244 -1.30 2.83 25.96
CA ASP A 244 -0.17 2.14 25.32
C ASP A 244 -0.57 0.76 24.78
N ARG A 245 -1.59 0.13 25.32
CA ARG A 245 -2.14 -1.16 24.84
C ARG A 245 -2.82 -1.04 23.47
N ILE A 246 -3.26 0.19 23.09
CA ILE A 246 -3.96 0.51 21.84
C ILE A 246 -3.02 1.23 20.88
N GLY A 247 -2.37 2.32 21.35
CA GLY A 247 -1.48 3.18 20.58
C GLY A 247 -2.21 4.05 19.55
N HIS A 248 -1.56 5.13 19.10
CA HIS A 248 -2.18 6.16 18.25
C HIS A 248 -2.26 5.80 16.74
N ARG A 249 -1.44 4.84 16.30
CA ARG A 249 -1.30 4.54 14.86
C ARG A 249 -2.50 3.77 14.33
N PHE A 250 -2.91 4.07 13.09
CA PHE A 250 -4.04 3.45 12.37
C PHE A 250 -5.42 3.68 13.02
N LEU A 251 -5.57 4.75 13.80
CA LEU A 251 -6.83 5.18 14.39
C LEU A 251 -7.41 6.44 13.71
N PHE A 252 -7.09 6.66 12.43
CA PHE A 252 -7.57 7.84 11.70
C PHE A 252 -8.80 7.46 10.87
N PRO A 253 -9.99 8.02 11.19
CA PRO A 253 -11.19 7.79 10.40
C PRO A 253 -11.13 8.55 9.08
N GLY A 254 -11.87 8.05 8.09
CA GLY A 254 -11.96 8.68 6.77
C GLY A 254 -12.93 7.91 5.87
N ILE A 255 -12.77 8.07 4.56
CA ILE A 255 -13.53 7.36 3.55
C ILE A 255 -12.94 5.97 3.23
N GLY A 256 -12.73 5.16 4.26
CA GLY A 256 -12.21 3.81 4.13
C GLY A 256 -10.73 3.71 3.74
N TYR A 257 -10.26 2.47 3.63
CA TYR A 257 -8.92 2.15 3.16
C TYR A 257 -8.94 1.55 1.75
N GLY A 258 -7.83 1.71 1.05
CA GLY A 258 -7.56 1.16 -0.28
C GLY A 258 -6.10 0.71 -0.40
N GLY A 259 -5.57 0.77 -1.60
CA GLY A 259 -4.19 0.37 -1.93
C GLY A 259 -4.05 -1.09 -2.27
N SER A 260 -2.85 -1.47 -2.66
CA SER A 260 -2.52 -2.81 -3.14
C SER A 260 -2.47 -3.89 -2.06
N CYS A 261 -2.36 -3.52 -0.77
CA CYS A 261 -2.06 -4.46 0.31
C CYS A 261 -3.31 -4.84 1.11
N PHE A 262 -3.93 -3.89 1.83
CA PHE A 262 -5.00 -4.22 2.79
C PHE A 262 -6.19 -4.92 2.14
N PRO A 263 -6.80 -4.41 1.05
CA PRO A 263 -7.95 -5.09 0.46
C PRO A 263 -7.62 -6.50 -0.02
N LYS A 264 -6.47 -6.65 -0.69
CA LYS A 264 -6.00 -7.94 -1.21
C LYS A 264 -5.73 -8.93 -0.08
N ASP A 265 -4.99 -8.53 0.95
CA ASP A 265 -4.54 -9.43 2.01
C ASP A 265 -5.69 -9.86 2.92
N VAL A 266 -6.64 -8.95 3.24
CA VAL A 266 -7.86 -9.30 3.99
C VAL A 266 -8.71 -10.30 3.22
N LYS A 267 -8.97 -10.05 1.93
CA LYS A 267 -9.74 -10.95 1.06
C LYS A 267 -9.06 -12.33 0.92
N ALA A 268 -7.73 -12.33 0.74
CA ALA A 268 -6.96 -13.58 0.62
C ALA A 268 -6.99 -14.40 1.93
N LEU A 269 -6.90 -13.74 3.10
CA LEU A 269 -6.97 -14.44 4.38
C LEU A 269 -8.38 -15.00 4.65
N ILE A 270 -9.45 -14.25 4.33
CA ILE A 270 -10.83 -14.75 4.40
C ILE A 270 -10.99 -15.98 3.51
N LYS A 271 -10.49 -15.91 2.27
CA LYS A 271 -10.58 -17.04 1.32
C LYS A 271 -9.81 -18.26 1.81
N SER A 272 -8.57 -18.06 2.29
CA SER A 272 -7.76 -19.13 2.87
C SER A 272 -8.47 -19.80 4.07
N GLY A 273 -9.09 -19.01 4.94
CA GLY A 273 -9.89 -19.56 6.04
C GLY A 273 -11.03 -20.44 5.55
N LYS A 274 -11.78 -20.01 4.52
CA LYS A 274 -12.88 -20.82 3.96
C LYS A 274 -12.40 -22.13 3.33
N GLN A 275 -11.18 -22.17 2.79
CA GLN A 275 -10.59 -23.42 2.28
C GLN A 275 -10.27 -24.41 3.41
N GLU A 276 -10.00 -23.92 4.61
CA GLU A 276 -9.73 -24.70 5.83
C GLU A 276 -10.98 -24.81 6.73
N GLU A 277 -12.18 -24.60 6.18
CA GLU A 277 -13.46 -24.64 6.91
C GLU A 277 -13.53 -23.66 8.10
N PHE A 278 -12.73 -22.56 8.04
CA PHE A 278 -12.68 -21.54 9.07
C PHE A 278 -13.26 -20.22 8.58
N ASN A 279 -14.19 -19.62 9.35
CA ASN A 279 -14.82 -18.36 9.00
C ASN A 279 -14.26 -17.19 9.83
N PHE A 280 -13.59 -16.25 9.15
CA PHE A 280 -13.05 -15.02 9.75
C PHE A 280 -14.14 -13.95 9.91
N GLN A 281 -15.02 -14.08 10.91
CA GLN A 281 -16.17 -13.17 11.14
C GLN A 281 -15.75 -11.68 11.23
N ILE A 282 -14.67 -11.37 11.95
CA ILE A 282 -14.17 -9.99 12.11
C ILE A 282 -13.70 -9.43 10.76
N LEU A 283 -13.03 -10.23 9.94
CA LEU A 283 -12.52 -9.75 8.66
C LEU A 283 -13.65 -9.56 7.64
N GLU A 284 -14.65 -10.44 7.62
CA GLU A 284 -15.84 -10.27 6.77
C GLU A 284 -16.61 -9.00 7.16
N ALA A 285 -16.77 -8.73 8.45
CA ALA A 285 -17.38 -7.49 8.94
C ALA A 285 -16.55 -6.27 8.51
N THR A 286 -15.20 -6.37 8.60
CA THR A 286 -14.28 -5.31 8.19
C THR A 286 -14.45 -4.94 6.72
N GLU A 287 -14.50 -5.93 5.81
CA GLU A 287 -14.72 -5.71 4.37
C GLU A 287 -16.07 -5.06 4.10
N ASN A 288 -17.14 -5.54 4.75
CA ASN A 288 -18.48 -5.00 4.57
C ASN A 288 -18.57 -3.54 5.00
N VAL A 289 -18.02 -3.18 6.16
CA VAL A 289 -17.99 -1.81 6.66
C VAL A 289 -17.13 -0.92 5.76
N ASN A 290 -15.95 -1.39 5.33
CA ASN A 290 -15.07 -0.61 4.45
C ASN A 290 -15.74 -0.30 3.10
N THR A 291 -16.47 -1.24 2.52
CA THR A 291 -17.18 -1.04 1.25
C THR A 291 -18.18 0.11 1.34
N THR A 292 -18.99 0.16 2.40
CA THR A 292 -19.96 1.25 2.60
C THR A 292 -19.28 2.56 2.99
N GLN A 293 -18.19 2.50 3.75
CA GLN A 293 -17.45 3.67 4.21
C GLN A 293 -16.79 4.43 3.05
N LYS A 294 -16.33 3.74 2.03
CA LYS A 294 -15.64 4.37 0.88
C LYS A 294 -16.49 5.47 0.24
N VAL A 295 -17.80 5.30 0.17
CA VAL A 295 -18.71 6.21 -0.56
C VAL A 295 -19.63 7.03 0.35
N ILE A 296 -19.40 7.02 1.65
CA ILE A 296 -20.33 7.61 2.65
C ILE A 296 -20.60 9.11 2.39
N LEU A 297 -19.61 9.86 1.91
CA LEU A 297 -19.75 11.31 1.70
C LEU A 297 -20.62 11.67 0.47
N VAL A 298 -20.79 10.79 -0.51
CA VAL A 298 -21.64 11.07 -1.67
C VAL A 298 -23.09 11.30 -1.22
N SER A 299 -23.57 10.52 -0.26
CA SER A 299 -24.92 10.73 0.30
C SER A 299 -25.05 12.07 1.04
N GLU A 300 -23.99 12.55 1.68
CA GLU A 300 -23.96 13.85 2.34
C GLU A 300 -23.95 15.02 1.32
N ILE A 301 -23.25 14.82 0.17
CA ILE A 301 -23.29 15.78 -0.96
C ILE A 301 -24.71 15.88 -1.51
N GLU A 302 -25.38 14.75 -1.76
CA GLU A 302 -26.78 14.74 -2.23
C GLU A 302 -27.72 15.47 -1.25
N LYS A 303 -27.60 15.18 0.04
CA LYS A 303 -28.41 15.87 1.07
C LYS A 303 -28.20 17.38 1.04
N TYR A 304 -26.95 17.82 0.92
CA TYR A 304 -26.61 19.24 0.87
C TYR A 304 -27.28 19.95 -0.32
N PHE A 305 -27.34 19.30 -1.48
CA PHE A 305 -27.96 19.85 -2.68
C PHE A 305 -29.45 19.51 -2.83
N GLY A 306 -30.10 19.05 -1.77
CA GLY A 306 -31.56 18.83 -1.76
C GLY A 306 -32.02 17.52 -2.40
N GLY A 307 -31.15 16.52 -2.47
CA GLY A 307 -31.49 15.16 -2.91
C GLY A 307 -31.06 14.82 -4.35
N SER A 308 -30.45 15.75 -5.09
CA SER A 308 -29.88 15.49 -6.43
C SER A 308 -28.58 16.26 -6.64
N ILE A 309 -27.65 15.63 -7.32
CA ILE A 309 -26.38 16.23 -7.75
C ILE A 309 -26.22 16.24 -9.26
N GLU A 310 -27.30 15.98 -10.00
CA GLU A 310 -27.30 16.05 -11.46
C GLU A 310 -26.88 17.45 -11.94
N GLY A 311 -25.89 17.49 -12.82
CA GLY A 311 -25.32 18.73 -13.36
C GLY A 311 -24.50 19.55 -12.38
N LYS A 312 -24.20 19.04 -11.17
CA LYS A 312 -23.30 19.68 -10.22
C LYS A 312 -21.84 19.42 -10.61
N LYS A 313 -21.01 20.44 -10.50
CA LYS A 313 -19.57 20.33 -10.71
C LYS A 313 -18.87 20.10 -9.35
N ILE A 314 -18.20 18.99 -9.22
CA ILE A 314 -17.49 18.60 -7.99
C ILE A 314 -15.98 18.57 -8.28
N ALA A 315 -15.23 19.44 -7.60
CA ALA A 315 -13.78 19.33 -7.57
C ALA A 315 -13.38 18.13 -6.71
N MET A 316 -12.39 17.34 -7.13
CA MET A 316 -11.81 16.28 -6.33
C MET A 316 -10.32 16.52 -6.13
N TRP A 317 -9.90 16.70 -4.88
CA TRP A 317 -8.51 16.77 -4.48
C TRP A 317 -8.03 15.41 -3.99
N GLY A 318 -7.08 14.84 -4.74
CA GLY A 318 -6.48 13.55 -4.48
C GLY A 318 -7.16 12.39 -5.22
N LEU A 319 -6.34 11.58 -5.88
CA LEU A 319 -6.74 10.41 -6.67
C LEU A 319 -6.09 9.13 -6.17
N ALA A 320 -4.84 9.22 -5.66
CA ALA A 320 -4.17 8.10 -5.03
C ALA A 320 -4.90 7.65 -3.75
N PHE A 321 -4.74 6.38 -3.37
CA PHE A 321 -5.40 5.85 -2.18
C PHE A 321 -4.93 6.49 -0.86
N LYS A 322 -3.75 7.09 -0.86
CA LYS A 322 -3.16 7.93 0.22
C LYS A 322 -2.07 8.85 -0.34
N ALA A 323 -1.56 9.77 0.46
CA ALA A 323 -0.43 10.62 0.10
C ALA A 323 0.89 9.85 -0.12
N ASN A 324 1.82 10.46 -0.85
CA ASN A 324 3.18 10.00 -1.13
C ASN A 324 3.27 8.71 -1.99
N THR A 325 2.25 8.41 -2.78
CA THR A 325 2.25 7.33 -3.77
C THR A 325 1.39 7.69 -4.98
N ASP A 326 1.68 7.09 -6.12
CA ASP A 326 0.86 7.18 -7.32
C ASP A 326 -0.10 5.99 -7.48
N ASP A 327 -0.16 5.10 -6.48
CA ASP A 327 -1.02 3.90 -6.52
C ASP A 327 -2.50 4.26 -6.35
N ILE A 328 -3.29 3.86 -7.34
CA ILE A 328 -4.73 4.10 -7.41
C ILE A 328 -5.57 2.84 -7.16
N ARG A 329 -4.91 1.69 -6.90
CA ARG A 329 -5.62 0.41 -6.71
C ARG A 329 -6.52 0.47 -5.48
N GLU A 330 -7.79 0.09 -5.65
CA GLU A 330 -8.80 0.14 -4.57
C GLU A 330 -8.89 1.52 -3.89
N ALA A 331 -8.49 2.61 -4.58
CA ALA A 331 -8.56 3.96 -4.03
C ALA A 331 -10.02 4.40 -3.89
N SER A 332 -10.38 4.90 -2.71
CA SER A 332 -11.75 5.39 -2.44
C SER A 332 -12.15 6.56 -3.36
N SER A 333 -11.18 7.31 -3.89
CA SER A 333 -11.42 8.34 -4.90
C SER A 333 -12.11 7.80 -6.14
N LEU A 334 -11.69 6.61 -6.63
CA LEU A 334 -12.27 6.00 -7.83
C LEU A 334 -13.71 5.51 -7.58
N ASP A 335 -13.99 4.93 -6.41
CA ASP A 335 -15.33 4.53 -6.01
C ASP A 335 -16.27 5.75 -5.93
N ASN A 336 -15.77 6.87 -5.37
CA ASN A 336 -16.54 8.11 -5.29
C ASN A 336 -16.74 8.77 -6.67
N ILE A 337 -15.72 8.80 -7.53
CA ILE A 337 -15.85 9.30 -8.91
C ILE A 337 -16.93 8.51 -9.65
N ALA A 338 -16.89 7.18 -9.60
CA ALA A 338 -17.86 6.33 -10.27
C ALA A 338 -19.29 6.65 -9.81
N LEU A 339 -19.52 6.76 -8.50
CA LEU A 339 -20.83 7.05 -7.93
C LEU A 339 -21.30 8.49 -8.23
N LEU A 340 -20.40 9.48 -8.20
CA LEU A 340 -20.73 10.86 -8.56
C LEU A 340 -21.16 10.97 -10.03
N LEU A 341 -20.43 10.30 -10.95
CA LEU A 341 -20.78 10.26 -12.37
C LEU A 341 -22.10 9.53 -12.61
N GLU A 342 -22.35 8.39 -11.92
CA GLU A 342 -23.61 7.66 -11.99
C GLU A 342 -24.81 8.54 -11.62
N LYS A 343 -24.61 9.43 -10.65
CA LYS A 343 -25.63 10.40 -10.18
C LYS A 343 -25.70 11.68 -11.00
N GLY A 344 -25.01 11.75 -12.13
CA GLY A 344 -25.04 12.85 -13.08
C GLY A 344 -24.21 14.08 -12.72
N ALA A 345 -23.29 13.98 -11.76
CA ALA A 345 -22.35 15.06 -11.46
C ALA A 345 -21.18 15.09 -12.47
N GLU A 346 -20.61 16.27 -12.66
CA GLU A 346 -19.35 16.47 -13.37
C GLU A 346 -18.20 16.50 -12.36
N VAL A 347 -17.10 15.80 -12.66
CA VAL A 347 -15.92 15.74 -11.76
C VAL A 347 -14.71 16.41 -12.42
N ILE A 348 -14.05 17.30 -11.68
CA ILE A 348 -12.78 17.92 -12.06
C ILE A 348 -11.76 17.53 -10.99
N ALA A 349 -10.78 16.71 -11.35
CA ALA A 349 -9.84 16.15 -10.38
C ALA A 349 -8.46 16.79 -10.47
N TYR A 350 -7.76 16.78 -9.34
CA TYR A 350 -6.33 17.11 -9.24
C TYR A 350 -5.63 16.16 -8.28
N ASP A 351 -4.48 15.64 -8.72
CA ASP A 351 -3.53 14.89 -7.89
C ASP A 351 -2.12 15.18 -8.39
N SER A 352 -1.17 15.37 -7.49
CA SER A 352 0.20 15.77 -7.87
C SER A 352 1.01 14.66 -8.57
N VAL A 353 0.61 13.38 -8.40
CA VAL A 353 1.38 12.25 -8.96
C VAL A 353 0.53 11.15 -9.60
N ALA A 354 -0.71 10.93 -9.14
CA ALA A 354 -1.55 9.82 -9.58
C ALA A 354 -2.41 10.12 -10.83
N GLU A 355 -2.45 11.38 -11.31
CA GLU A 355 -3.30 11.83 -12.40
C GLU A 355 -3.14 10.96 -13.67
N ASN A 356 -1.90 10.72 -14.10
CA ASN A 356 -1.61 9.92 -15.28
C ASN A 356 -2.15 8.49 -15.19
N ASN A 357 -2.12 7.89 -13.99
CA ASN A 357 -2.63 6.53 -13.77
C ASN A 357 -4.15 6.51 -13.85
N VAL A 358 -4.82 7.51 -13.29
CA VAL A 358 -6.29 7.64 -13.38
C VAL A 358 -6.73 7.97 -14.79
N GLN A 359 -5.99 8.84 -15.53
CA GLN A 359 -6.32 9.18 -16.91
C GLN A 359 -6.25 7.96 -17.84
N LYS A 360 -5.28 7.06 -17.64
CA LYS A 360 -5.23 5.77 -18.37
C LYS A 360 -6.46 4.89 -18.12
N LEU A 361 -7.06 4.97 -16.91
CA LEU A 361 -8.20 4.16 -16.51
C LEU A 361 -9.54 4.77 -16.92
N LEU A 362 -9.72 6.07 -16.68
CA LEU A 362 -11.00 6.77 -16.85
C LEU A 362 -11.10 7.56 -18.16
N GLY A 363 -9.95 7.87 -18.81
CA GLY A 363 -9.92 8.71 -20.03
C GLY A 363 -10.58 10.07 -19.76
N ASP A 364 -11.45 10.48 -20.68
CA ASP A 364 -12.13 11.78 -20.65
C ASP A 364 -13.47 11.75 -19.89
N LYS A 365 -13.72 10.72 -19.06
CA LYS A 365 -14.95 10.65 -18.25
C LYS A 365 -15.00 11.73 -17.17
N ILE A 366 -13.82 12.24 -16.77
CA ILE A 366 -13.64 13.35 -15.85
C ILE A 366 -12.68 14.36 -16.46
N GLN A 367 -12.66 15.56 -15.90
CA GLN A 367 -11.67 16.59 -16.25
C GLN A 367 -10.49 16.52 -15.30
N TYR A 368 -9.29 16.91 -15.78
CA TYR A 368 -8.05 16.95 -15.00
C TYR A 368 -7.53 18.39 -14.97
N ALA A 369 -7.27 18.91 -13.78
CA ALA A 369 -6.79 20.26 -13.58
C ALA A 369 -5.27 20.29 -13.45
N LYS A 370 -4.63 21.36 -13.94
CA LYS A 370 -3.17 21.54 -13.85
C LYS A 370 -2.66 21.84 -12.45
N GLY A 371 -3.54 22.27 -11.55
CA GLY A 371 -3.20 22.60 -10.17
C GLY A 371 -4.42 22.52 -9.26
N MET A 372 -4.17 22.41 -7.95
CA MET A 372 -5.23 22.26 -6.97
C MET A 372 -6.28 23.38 -7.00
N TYR A 373 -5.85 24.62 -7.26
CA TYR A 373 -6.76 25.76 -7.36
C TYR A 373 -7.45 25.88 -8.72
N ASP A 374 -6.87 25.33 -9.78
CA ASP A 374 -7.52 25.30 -11.11
C ASP A 374 -8.71 24.32 -11.10
N ALA A 375 -8.62 23.27 -10.31
CA ALA A 375 -9.72 22.34 -10.08
C ALA A 375 -10.96 23.00 -9.43
N LEU A 376 -10.78 24.15 -8.78
CA LEU A 376 -11.85 24.86 -8.03
C LEU A 376 -12.65 25.86 -8.87
N GLU A 377 -12.31 26.06 -10.15
CA GLU A 377 -12.92 27.09 -10.96
C GLU A 377 -14.40 26.78 -11.22
N ASP A 378 -15.29 27.65 -10.70
CA ASP A 378 -16.77 27.57 -10.86
C ASP A 378 -17.38 26.21 -10.41
N VAL A 379 -16.80 25.56 -9.37
CA VAL A 379 -17.34 24.31 -8.85
C VAL A 379 -18.36 24.51 -7.74
N ASP A 380 -19.34 23.61 -7.68
CA ASP A 380 -20.39 23.64 -6.66
C ASP A 380 -19.88 23.14 -5.29
N ALA A 381 -18.91 22.21 -5.24
CA ALA A 381 -18.28 21.72 -4.01
C ALA A 381 -16.89 21.17 -4.27
N LEU A 382 -16.07 21.13 -3.21
CA LEU A 382 -14.80 20.40 -3.16
C LEU A 382 -14.98 19.11 -2.37
N PHE A 383 -14.48 17.99 -2.93
CA PHE A 383 -14.32 16.71 -2.26
C PHE A 383 -12.82 16.43 -2.05
N ILE A 384 -12.39 16.22 -0.82
CA ILE A 384 -11.00 15.85 -0.49
C ILE A 384 -10.94 14.34 -0.26
N ALA A 385 -10.27 13.62 -1.17
CA ALA A 385 -10.19 12.16 -1.14
C ALA A 385 -8.83 11.62 -0.65
N THR A 386 -7.76 12.43 -0.74
CA THR A 386 -6.41 12.05 -0.33
C THR A 386 -5.74 13.16 0.49
N GLU A 387 -4.98 12.77 1.50
CA GLU A 387 -4.36 13.70 2.47
C GLU A 387 -2.98 14.22 2.03
N TRP A 388 -2.85 14.70 0.78
CA TRP A 388 -1.60 15.27 0.31
C TRP A 388 -1.13 16.46 1.17
N PRO A 389 0.18 16.60 1.43
CA PRO A 389 0.70 17.72 2.23
C PRO A 389 0.31 19.11 1.70
N GLU A 390 0.23 19.27 0.39
CA GLU A 390 -0.15 20.53 -0.26
C GLU A 390 -1.59 20.97 0.03
N PHE A 391 -2.48 20.01 0.35
CA PHE A 391 -3.87 20.30 0.71
C PHE A 391 -4.06 20.71 2.18
N LYS A 392 -3.03 20.59 3.03
CA LYS A 392 -3.16 20.85 4.48
C LYS A 392 -3.34 22.31 4.84
N ASN A 393 -2.71 23.20 4.10
CA ASN A 393 -2.72 24.64 4.38
C ASN A 393 -3.09 25.43 3.13
N PRO A 394 -4.31 25.27 2.58
CA PRO A 394 -4.70 25.96 1.37
C PRO A 394 -5.01 27.43 1.66
N ASN A 395 -4.97 28.26 0.62
CA ASN A 395 -5.45 29.62 0.69
C ASN A 395 -6.98 29.66 0.58
N PHE A 396 -7.67 29.70 1.73
CA PHE A 396 -9.14 29.72 1.82
C PHE A 396 -9.78 30.93 1.14
N GLU A 397 -9.10 32.11 1.12
CA GLU A 397 -9.60 33.28 0.41
C GLU A 397 -9.61 33.05 -1.11
N LEU A 398 -8.54 32.41 -1.64
CA LEU A 398 -8.47 32.05 -3.05
C LEU A 398 -9.51 30.98 -3.41
N MET A 399 -9.68 29.96 -2.55
CA MET A 399 -10.75 28.96 -2.72
C MET A 399 -12.11 29.63 -2.78
N ALA A 400 -12.41 30.54 -1.85
CA ALA A 400 -13.67 31.26 -1.81
C ALA A 400 -13.95 32.13 -3.05
N LYS A 401 -12.89 32.62 -3.71
CA LYS A 401 -13.02 33.41 -4.95
C LYS A 401 -13.24 32.57 -6.17
N LYS A 402 -12.66 31.34 -6.21
CA LYS A 402 -12.74 30.46 -7.39
C LYS A 402 -13.98 29.58 -7.39
N MET A 403 -14.40 29.09 -6.23
CA MET A 403 -15.56 28.22 -6.10
C MET A 403 -16.86 29.00 -6.23
N LYS A 404 -17.86 28.40 -6.91
CA LYS A 404 -19.21 28.91 -6.99
C LYS A 404 -19.90 28.91 -5.62
N ASN A 405 -19.70 27.87 -4.83
CA ASN A 405 -20.18 27.73 -3.46
C ASN A 405 -19.02 27.38 -2.52
N LYS A 406 -19.02 27.96 -1.32
CA LYS A 406 -18.03 27.66 -0.27
C LYS A 406 -18.39 26.37 0.46
N VAL A 407 -18.18 25.20 -0.18
CA VAL A 407 -18.61 23.90 0.31
C VAL A 407 -17.49 22.89 0.18
N ILE A 408 -17.14 22.25 1.29
CA ILE A 408 -16.07 21.23 1.36
C ILE A 408 -16.64 19.96 2.01
N PHE A 409 -16.42 18.82 1.33
CA PHE A 409 -16.61 17.47 1.86
C PHE A 409 -15.23 16.83 2.02
N ASP A 410 -14.84 16.60 3.26
CA ASP A 410 -13.48 16.15 3.58
C ASP A 410 -13.46 14.71 4.07
N GLY A 411 -13.00 13.82 3.22
CA GLY A 411 -12.88 12.39 3.50
C GLY A 411 -11.66 12.00 4.33
N ARG A 412 -10.81 12.96 4.72
CA ARG A 412 -9.54 12.72 5.43
C ARG A 412 -9.39 13.53 6.72
N ASN A 413 -10.42 14.30 7.09
CA ASN A 413 -10.40 15.15 8.29
C ASN A 413 -9.18 16.08 8.35
N MET A 414 -8.88 16.75 7.21
CA MET A 414 -7.66 17.52 7.01
C MET A 414 -7.58 18.77 7.90
N TYR A 415 -8.73 19.43 8.13
CA TYR A 415 -8.75 20.74 8.79
C TYR A 415 -9.35 20.67 10.18
N PRO A 416 -8.77 21.42 11.16
CA PRO A 416 -9.49 21.79 12.40
C PRO A 416 -10.79 22.51 12.03
N LEU A 417 -11.87 22.24 12.75
CA LEU A 417 -13.22 22.74 12.41
C LEU A 417 -13.29 24.28 12.38
N GLU A 418 -12.49 24.95 13.20
CA GLU A 418 -12.44 26.41 13.34
C GLU A 418 -11.94 27.07 12.04
N ILE A 419 -11.10 26.40 11.27
CA ILE A 419 -10.49 27.01 10.06
C ILE A 419 -11.55 27.18 8.95
N PRO A 420 -12.27 26.16 8.47
CA PRO A 420 -13.33 26.37 7.50
C PRO A 420 -14.47 27.25 8.03
N GLU A 421 -14.79 27.18 9.34
CA GLU A 421 -15.82 28.03 9.98
C GLU A 421 -15.45 29.52 9.88
N GLN A 422 -14.24 29.92 10.27
CA GLN A 422 -13.75 31.31 10.21
C GLN A 422 -13.71 31.86 8.78
N ASN A 423 -13.53 30.98 7.78
CA ASN A 423 -13.52 31.35 6.37
C ASN A 423 -14.91 31.29 5.71
N GLY A 424 -15.97 30.97 6.48
CA GLY A 424 -17.35 30.93 6.03
C GLY A 424 -17.65 29.80 5.05
N PHE A 425 -17.01 28.65 5.20
CA PHE A 425 -17.30 27.45 4.43
C PHE A 425 -18.32 26.56 5.14
N HIS A 426 -19.21 25.95 4.35
CA HIS A 426 -19.85 24.72 4.77
C HIS A 426 -18.80 23.64 4.73
N TYR A 427 -18.63 22.91 5.85
CA TYR A 427 -17.60 21.87 5.93
C TYR A 427 -18.17 20.63 6.59
N LYS A 428 -18.18 19.54 5.85
CA LYS A 428 -18.55 18.19 6.32
C LYS A 428 -17.34 17.28 6.26
N SER A 429 -17.03 16.67 7.38
CA SER A 429 -15.97 15.69 7.53
C SER A 429 -16.50 14.44 8.26
N ILE A 430 -15.64 13.46 8.53
CA ILE A 430 -16.05 12.16 9.08
C ILE A 430 -16.04 12.18 10.61
N GLY A 431 -17.18 11.86 11.24
CA GLY A 431 -17.28 11.68 12.69
C GLY A 431 -17.15 12.97 13.52
N ARG A 432 -17.38 14.14 12.91
CA ARG A 432 -17.31 15.46 13.56
C ARG A 432 -18.54 16.29 13.24
N LYS A 433 -18.76 17.33 14.03
CA LYS A 433 -19.84 18.29 13.79
C LYS A 433 -19.70 18.91 12.39
N THR A 434 -20.79 18.96 11.63
CA THR A 434 -20.83 19.70 10.38
C THR A 434 -20.84 21.21 10.68
N ILE A 435 -19.96 21.97 10.02
CA ILE A 435 -20.00 23.43 10.04
C ILE A 435 -20.99 23.89 8.96
N THR A 436 -22.00 24.59 9.38
CA THR A 436 -23.00 25.20 8.49
C THR A 436 -22.79 26.72 8.48
N LYS A 437 -22.99 27.32 7.30
CA LYS A 437 -23.03 28.79 7.20
C LYS A 437 -24.14 29.37 8.03
#